data_5371c925826629f03a0490e6cafac9b7
#
_entry.id   5371c925826629f03a0490e6cafac9b7
#
_cell.length_a   1.000
_cell.length_b   1.000
_cell.length_c   1.000
_cell.angle_alpha   90.00
_cell.angle_beta   90.00
_cell.angle_gamma   90.00
#
_symmetry.space_group_name_H-M   'P 1'
#
loop_
_entity.id
_entity.type
_entity.pdbx_description
1 polymer ?
#
loop_
_entity_poly.entity_id
_entity_poly.type
_entity_poly.pdbx_seq_one_letter_code
_entity_poly.pdbx_strand_id
1 'polypeptide(L)'
;YFHPAMKNVAPVRKQLGFPTVFNMLGPLLNPADVPYQIIGVPNLKKAEFIAKVVALKDRKRVIVYSSKDGYDEVSTNDITVCFDVKSGEIEKFEINPADFFEPFPVPSANSPEEAELAFMRTVNGSDPLTVKTVALNVALAMKCLGISENLKENFEKANEFLSSGKVYSFIKEIANADNS
;
A
#
# COMPACT_ATOMS: atom_id res chain seq x y z
N TYR A 1 -15.92 14.97 8.92
CA TYR A 1 -17.24 14.43 8.69
C TYR A 1 -17.38 13.01 9.22
N PHE A 2 -16.45 12.10 8.89
CA PHE A 2 -16.59 10.66 9.13
C PHE A 2 -16.25 10.19 10.56
N HIS A 3 -15.41 10.93 11.29
CA HIS A 3 -14.96 10.56 12.63
C HIS A 3 -14.91 11.77 13.56
N PRO A 4 -16.08 12.31 13.97
CA PRO A 4 -16.13 13.54 14.79
C PRO A 4 -15.39 13.38 16.13
N ALA A 5 -15.37 12.18 16.72
CA ALA A 5 -14.63 11.88 17.95
C ALA A 5 -13.10 12.10 17.80
N MET A 6 -12.54 11.91 16.60
CA MET A 6 -11.11 12.13 16.36
C MET A 6 -10.71 13.59 16.52
N LYS A 7 -11.61 14.54 16.27
CA LYS A 7 -11.37 15.97 16.50
C LYS A 7 -11.10 16.28 17.97
N ASN A 8 -11.79 15.60 18.87
CA ASN A 8 -11.64 15.79 20.32
C ASN A 8 -10.32 15.20 20.85
N VAL A 9 -9.79 14.18 20.18
CA VAL A 9 -8.55 13.49 20.60
C VAL A 9 -7.30 14.12 20.02
N ALA A 10 -7.42 14.87 18.90
CA ALA A 10 -6.30 15.45 18.19
C ALA A 10 -5.41 16.37 19.06
N PRO A 11 -5.94 17.30 19.91
CA PRO A 11 -5.13 18.12 20.79
C PRO A 11 -4.31 17.31 21.80
N VAL A 12 -4.96 16.29 22.40
CA VAL A 12 -4.31 15.40 23.38
C VAL A 12 -3.18 14.60 22.74
N ARG A 13 -3.40 14.06 21.54
CA ARG A 13 -2.36 13.35 20.77
C ARG A 13 -1.14 14.23 20.49
N LYS A 14 -1.38 15.50 20.12
CA LYS A 14 -0.31 16.47 19.87
C LYS A 14 0.50 16.76 21.14
N GLN A 15 -0.14 16.84 22.30
CA GLN A 15 0.51 17.06 23.59
C GLN A 15 1.33 15.85 24.07
N LEU A 16 0.86 14.63 23.80
CA LEU A 16 1.54 13.40 24.20
C LEU A 16 2.88 13.20 23.46
N GLY A 17 2.98 13.61 22.21
CA GLY A 17 4.23 13.54 21.44
C GLY A 17 4.75 12.14 21.10
N PHE A 18 4.00 11.07 21.43
CA PHE A 18 4.34 9.69 21.11
C PHE A 18 3.19 8.95 20.42
N PRO A 19 3.48 7.87 19.65
CA PRO A 19 2.46 7.09 18.98
C PRO A 19 1.50 6.43 19.98
N THR A 20 0.21 6.51 19.68
CA THR A 20 -0.87 5.91 20.46
C THR A 20 -1.66 4.90 19.65
N VAL A 21 -2.61 4.21 20.24
CA VAL A 21 -3.54 3.31 19.53
C VAL A 21 -4.23 3.98 18.33
N PHE A 22 -4.47 5.28 18.40
CA PHE A 22 -5.08 6.05 17.31
C PHE A 22 -4.25 6.07 16.02
N ASN A 23 -2.94 5.81 16.11
CA ASN A 23 -2.09 5.69 14.92
C ASN A 23 -2.34 4.39 14.15
N MET A 24 -2.96 3.40 14.79
CA MET A 24 -3.30 2.11 14.19
C MET A 24 -4.76 2.02 13.76
N LEU A 25 -5.62 2.93 14.23
CA LEU A 25 -7.05 2.86 13.97
C LEU A 25 -7.45 3.37 12.58
N GLY A 26 -6.66 4.26 11.96
CA GLY A 26 -6.99 4.86 10.67
C GLY A 26 -7.40 3.83 9.60
N PRO A 27 -6.58 2.83 9.31
CA PRO A 27 -6.91 1.80 8.32
C PRO A 27 -8.11 0.93 8.70
N LEU A 28 -8.40 0.80 10.00
CA LEU A 28 -9.46 -0.07 10.55
C LEU A 28 -10.83 0.62 10.62
N LEU A 29 -10.87 1.94 10.47
CA LEU A 29 -12.07 2.77 10.63
C LEU A 29 -12.57 3.35 9.30
N ASN A 30 -12.27 2.73 8.17
CA ASN A 30 -12.78 3.18 6.88
C ASN A 30 -14.32 3.10 6.87
N PRO A 31 -15.03 4.24 6.73
CA PRO A 31 -16.49 4.26 6.78
C PRO A 31 -17.16 3.60 5.57
N ALA A 32 -16.42 3.40 4.47
CA ALA A 32 -16.93 2.71 3.29
C ALA A 32 -17.09 1.20 3.48
N ASP A 33 -16.56 0.66 4.58
CA ASP A 33 -16.63 -0.76 4.94
C ASP A 33 -16.23 -1.71 3.80
N VAL A 34 -15.12 -1.36 3.13
CA VAL A 34 -14.65 -2.04 1.92
C VAL A 34 -14.36 -3.53 2.18
N PRO A 35 -14.76 -4.44 1.27
CA PRO A 35 -14.58 -5.88 1.46
C PRO A 35 -13.13 -6.34 1.26
N TYR A 36 -12.33 -5.57 0.52
CA TYR A 36 -10.92 -5.85 0.23
C TYR A 36 -10.05 -4.68 0.66
N GLN A 37 -8.94 -4.96 1.31
CA GLN A 37 -8.03 -3.90 1.78
C GLN A 37 -6.59 -4.42 1.84
N ILE A 38 -5.63 -3.56 1.51
CA ILE A 38 -4.21 -3.74 1.85
C ILE A 38 -3.82 -2.72 2.93
N ILE A 39 -3.02 -3.13 3.91
CA ILE A 39 -2.62 -2.29 5.04
C ILE A 39 -1.13 -2.48 5.27
N GLY A 40 -0.34 -1.47 4.91
CA GLY A 40 1.08 -1.42 5.23
C GLY A 40 1.33 -0.76 6.58
N VAL A 41 2.30 -1.25 7.31
CA VAL A 41 2.76 -0.66 8.58
C VAL A 41 4.28 -0.84 8.74
N PRO A 42 4.99 0.12 9.36
CA PRO A 42 6.46 0.09 9.43
C PRO A 42 7.02 -0.87 10.49
N ASN A 43 6.21 -1.80 11.02
CA ASN A 43 6.64 -2.69 12.10
C ASN A 43 5.90 -4.03 12.06
N LEU A 44 6.67 -5.12 11.97
CA LEU A 44 6.14 -6.48 11.86
C LEU A 44 5.21 -6.89 13.01
N LYS A 45 5.55 -6.51 14.26
CA LYS A 45 4.67 -6.82 15.42
C LYS A 45 3.32 -6.11 15.31
N LYS A 46 3.32 -4.87 14.77
CA LYS A 46 2.06 -4.15 14.49
C LYS A 46 1.29 -4.80 13.36
N ALA A 47 1.96 -5.25 12.29
CA ALA A 47 1.31 -5.95 11.20
C ALA A 47 0.60 -7.22 11.69
N GLU A 48 1.28 -8.04 12.49
CA GLU A 48 0.70 -9.25 13.09
C GLU A 48 -0.50 -8.92 14.01
N PHE A 49 -0.37 -7.88 14.84
CA PHE A 49 -1.46 -7.45 15.71
C PHE A 49 -2.69 -6.98 14.91
N ILE A 50 -2.48 -6.15 13.89
CA ILE A 50 -3.56 -5.64 13.02
C ILE A 50 -4.23 -6.79 12.26
N ALA A 51 -3.46 -7.76 11.76
CA ALA A 51 -4.00 -8.94 11.10
C ALA A 51 -4.95 -9.73 12.02
N LYS A 52 -4.58 -9.92 13.29
CA LYS A 52 -5.44 -10.56 14.31
C LYS A 52 -6.73 -9.76 14.56
N VAL A 53 -6.64 -8.42 14.60
CA VAL A 53 -7.82 -7.56 14.75
C VAL A 53 -8.73 -7.62 13.53
N VAL A 54 -8.15 -7.62 12.34
CA VAL A 54 -8.89 -7.70 11.07
C VAL A 54 -9.58 -9.05 10.92
N ALA A 55 -8.97 -10.14 11.39
CA ALA A 55 -9.57 -11.49 11.36
C ALA A 55 -10.88 -11.60 12.15
N LEU A 56 -11.11 -10.67 13.09
CA LEU A 56 -12.37 -10.57 13.84
C LEU A 56 -13.47 -9.78 13.11
N LYS A 57 -13.14 -9.19 11.94
CA LYS A 57 -14.08 -8.39 11.14
C LYS A 57 -14.60 -9.20 9.96
N ASP A 58 -15.84 -8.92 9.56
CA ASP A 58 -16.44 -9.52 8.37
C ASP A 58 -15.91 -8.82 7.11
N ARG A 59 -14.72 -9.24 6.67
CA ARG A 59 -14.07 -8.78 5.43
C ARG A 59 -13.83 -9.96 4.51
N LYS A 60 -13.92 -9.75 3.21
CA LYS A 60 -13.64 -10.80 2.24
C LYS A 60 -12.16 -11.17 2.23
N ARG A 61 -11.28 -10.17 2.14
CA ARG A 61 -9.83 -10.37 2.22
C ARG A 61 -9.12 -9.08 2.59
N VAL A 62 -8.18 -9.18 3.52
CA VAL A 62 -7.29 -8.07 3.89
C VAL A 62 -5.87 -8.60 3.95
N ILE A 63 -4.93 -7.92 3.28
CA ILE A 63 -3.51 -8.26 3.41
C ILE A 63 -2.84 -7.17 4.25
N VAL A 64 -2.32 -7.54 5.42
CA VAL A 64 -1.54 -6.64 6.28
C VAL A 64 -0.07 -6.98 6.11
N TYR A 65 0.79 -5.98 5.94
CA TYR A 65 2.19 -6.23 5.65
C TYR A 65 3.14 -5.22 6.28
N SER A 66 4.40 -5.61 6.35
CA SER A 66 5.52 -4.78 6.83
C SER A 66 6.80 -5.24 6.16
N SER A 67 7.59 -4.32 5.65
CA SER A 67 8.91 -4.62 5.11
C SER A 67 9.97 -4.68 6.20
N LYS A 68 10.97 -5.56 6.05
CA LYS A 68 12.03 -5.75 7.05
C LYS A 68 12.91 -4.53 7.21
N ASP A 69 13.04 -3.71 6.17
CA ASP A 69 13.73 -2.42 6.18
C ASP A 69 12.90 -1.25 6.76
N GLY A 70 11.69 -1.54 7.27
CA GLY A 70 10.87 -0.58 8.02
C GLY A 70 9.89 0.24 7.19
N TYR A 71 9.74 -0.04 5.90
CA TYR A 71 8.72 0.60 5.07
C TYR A 71 7.33 -0.02 5.31
N ASP A 72 6.31 0.83 5.20
CA ASP A 72 4.89 0.46 5.18
C ASP A 72 4.36 0.22 3.74
N GLU A 73 5.28 0.06 2.80
CA GLU A 73 5.05 -0.37 1.42
C GLU A 73 5.79 -1.69 1.14
N VAL A 74 5.45 -2.36 0.03
CA VAL A 74 6.23 -3.52 -0.43
C VAL A 74 7.59 -3.01 -0.90
N SER A 75 8.65 -3.41 -0.20
CA SER A 75 10.00 -2.92 -0.47
C SER A 75 10.59 -3.52 -1.74
N THR A 76 11.34 -2.69 -2.47
CA THR A 76 12.18 -3.11 -3.58
C THR A 76 13.59 -3.53 -3.14
N ASN A 77 13.91 -3.37 -1.85
CA ASN A 77 15.25 -3.60 -1.29
C ASN A 77 15.32 -4.83 -0.37
N ASP A 78 14.28 -5.07 0.43
CA ASP A 78 14.26 -6.13 1.44
C ASP A 78 12.92 -6.89 1.44
N ILE A 79 12.90 -8.01 2.12
CA ILE A 79 11.73 -8.88 2.23
C ILE A 79 10.58 -8.15 2.91
N THR A 80 9.39 -8.24 2.31
CA THR A 80 8.13 -7.81 2.90
C THR A 80 7.37 -9.01 3.43
N VAL A 81 7.04 -8.99 4.72
CA VAL A 81 6.25 -10.03 5.40
C VAL A 81 4.78 -9.65 5.33
N CYS A 82 3.95 -10.55 4.81
CA CYS A 82 2.53 -10.37 4.61
C CYS A 82 1.71 -11.33 5.46
N PHE A 83 0.60 -10.85 5.99
CA PHE A 83 -0.45 -11.62 6.66
C PHE A 83 -1.73 -11.50 5.82
N ASP A 84 -2.08 -12.56 5.12
CA ASP A 84 -3.28 -12.65 4.31
C ASP A 84 -4.44 -13.14 5.17
N VAL A 85 -5.37 -12.26 5.43
CA VAL A 85 -6.56 -12.53 6.25
C VAL A 85 -7.74 -12.75 5.32
N LYS A 86 -8.27 -13.97 5.31
CA LYS A 86 -9.40 -14.40 4.48
C LYS A 86 -10.37 -15.22 5.31
N SER A 87 -11.62 -14.80 5.39
CA SER A 87 -12.66 -15.50 6.17
C SER A 87 -12.28 -15.79 7.62
N GLY A 88 -11.54 -14.86 8.26
CA GLY A 88 -11.06 -15.00 9.64
C GLY A 88 -9.79 -15.84 9.83
N GLU A 89 -9.32 -16.52 8.80
CA GLU A 89 -8.06 -17.24 8.80
C GLU A 89 -6.90 -16.31 8.40
N ILE A 90 -5.71 -16.55 8.98
CA ILE A 90 -4.50 -15.77 8.70
C ILE A 90 -3.44 -16.70 8.12
N GLU A 91 -3.05 -16.45 6.89
CA GLU A 91 -1.92 -17.09 6.23
C GLU A 91 -0.75 -16.11 6.15
N LYS A 92 0.45 -16.57 6.51
CA LYS A 92 1.67 -15.76 6.41
C LYS A 92 2.44 -16.15 5.16
N PHE A 93 2.87 -15.13 4.38
CA PHE A 93 3.79 -15.32 3.26
C PHE A 93 4.81 -14.16 3.20
N GLU A 94 5.83 -14.32 2.38
CA GLU A 94 6.86 -13.31 2.16
C GLU A 94 6.94 -12.93 0.68
N ILE A 95 7.28 -11.67 0.42
CA ILE A 95 7.62 -11.15 -0.90
C ILE A 95 9.11 -10.80 -0.86
N ASN A 96 9.91 -11.51 -1.65
CA ASN A 96 11.31 -11.21 -1.84
C ASN A 96 11.47 -10.43 -3.15
N PRO A 97 11.96 -9.17 -3.14
CA PRO A 97 12.15 -8.40 -4.37
C PRO A 97 13.07 -9.09 -5.38
N ALA A 98 14.04 -9.91 -4.92
CA ALA A 98 14.92 -10.67 -5.80
C ALA A 98 14.20 -11.69 -6.69
N ASP A 99 12.97 -12.05 -6.37
CA ASP A 99 12.15 -12.93 -7.23
C ASP A 99 11.59 -12.21 -8.47
N PHE A 100 11.66 -10.87 -8.50
CA PHE A 100 11.07 -10.03 -9.54
C PHE A 100 12.12 -9.22 -10.34
N PHE A 101 13.16 -8.73 -9.64
CA PHE A 101 14.23 -7.90 -10.22
C PHE A 101 15.45 -7.87 -9.30
N GLU A 102 16.56 -7.33 -9.78
CA GLU A 102 17.71 -6.99 -8.91
C GLU A 102 17.27 -5.97 -7.87
N PRO A 103 17.39 -6.25 -6.56
CA PRO A 103 16.97 -5.35 -5.49
C PRO A 103 17.67 -3.99 -5.56
N PHE A 104 16.93 -2.92 -5.25
CA PHE A 104 17.44 -1.56 -5.22
C PHE A 104 16.78 -0.76 -4.09
N PRO A 105 17.44 0.29 -3.57
CA PRO A 105 16.88 1.16 -2.54
C PRO A 105 15.53 1.75 -2.96
N VAL A 106 14.56 1.75 -2.06
CA VAL A 106 13.25 2.34 -2.33
C VAL A 106 13.43 3.81 -2.73
N PRO A 107 12.93 4.23 -3.90
CA PRO A 107 13.02 5.63 -4.31
C PRO A 107 12.36 6.56 -3.31
N SER A 108 13.04 7.65 -2.97
CA SER A 108 12.54 8.66 -2.03
C SER A 108 12.66 10.05 -2.64
N ALA A 109 11.83 10.97 -2.19
CA ALA A 109 11.87 12.37 -2.57
C ALA A 109 12.12 13.22 -1.31
N ASN A 110 13.02 14.21 -1.41
CA ASN A 110 13.40 15.07 -0.29
C ASN A 110 12.67 16.43 -0.31
N SER A 111 11.92 16.72 -1.38
CA SER A 111 11.09 17.91 -1.49
C SER A 111 9.78 17.62 -2.22
N PRO A 112 8.77 18.50 -2.08
CA PRO A 112 7.51 18.37 -2.84
C PRO A 112 7.73 18.38 -4.35
N GLU A 113 8.68 19.15 -4.86
CA GLU A 113 9.02 19.26 -6.28
C GLU A 113 9.64 17.95 -6.79
N GLU A 114 10.53 17.32 -6.01
CA GLU A 114 11.08 16.02 -6.33
C GLU A 114 9.99 14.93 -6.33
N ALA A 115 9.05 15.00 -5.37
CA ALA A 115 7.93 14.07 -5.30
C ALA A 115 6.99 14.20 -6.52
N GLU A 116 6.70 15.44 -6.96
CA GLU A 116 5.93 15.70 -8.17
C GLU A 116 6.62 15.14 -9.42
N LEU A 117 7.91 15.40 -9.56
CA LEU A 117 8.70 14.86 -10.68
C LEU A 117 8.73 13.33 -10.68
N ALA A 118 8.92 12.70 -9.50
CA ALA A 118 8.90 11.26 -9.37
C ALA A 118 7.53 10.69 -9.75
N PHE A 119 6.44 11.30 -9.26
CA PHE A 119 5.08 10.94 -9.64
C PHE A 119 4.88 11.01 -11.16
N MET A 120 5.24 12.14 -11.79
CA MET A 120 5.09 12.35 -13.22
C MET A 120 5.89 11.34 -14.04
N ARG A 121 7.12 11.01 -13.63
CA ARG A 121 7.96 10.00 -14.28
C ARG A 121 7.38 8.60 -14.14
N THR A 122 6.77 8.29 -12.99
CA THR A 122 6.12 7.00 -12.74
C THR A 122 4.89 6.82 -13.62
N VAL A 123 3.98 7.81 -13.64
CA VAL A 123 2.69 7.68 -14.36
C VAL A 123 2.85 7.73 -15.87
N ASN A 124 3.91 8.35 -16.39
CA ASN A 124 4.24 8.32 -17.84
C ASN A 124 5.17 7.17 -18.23
N GLY A 125 5.59 6.32 -17.27
CA GLY A 125 6.40 5.13 -17.52
C GLY A 125 7.88 5.41 -17.79
N SER A 126 8.40 6.63 -17.56
CA SER A 126 9.76 7.03 -17.94
C SER A 126 10.84 6.70 -16.90
N ASP A 127 10.47 6.33 -15.68
CA ASP A 127 11.40 5.92 -14.62
C ASP A 127 11.18 4.44 -14.26
N PRO A 128 12.03 3.52 -14.73
CA PRO A 128 11.86 2.09 -14.47
C PRO A 128 11.92 1.71 -12.99
N LEU A 129 12.61 2.46 -12.13
CA LEU A 129 12.74 2.11 -10.71
C LEU A 129 11.44 2.43 -9.96
N THR A 130 10.89 3.62 -10.14
CA THR A 130 9.62 4.00 -9.53
C THR A 130 8.45 3.19 -10.12
N VAL A 131 8.49 2.88 -11.41
CA VAL A 131 7.52 1.98 -12.05
C VAL A 131 7.52 0.59 -11.41
N LYS A 132 8.70 -0.03 -11.21
CA LYS A 132 8.82 -1.34 -10.54
C LYS A 132 8.33 -1.29 -9.08
N THR A 133 8.65 -0.20 -8.36
CA THR A 133 8.18 0.01 -6.98
C THR A 133 6.66 0.01 -6.91
N VAL A 134 6.01 0.79 -7.77
CA VAL A 134 4.55 0.85 -7.81
C VAL A 134 3.95 -0.47 -8.31
N ALA A 135 4.55 -1.08 -9.35
CA ALA A 135 4.06 -2.35 -9.90
C ALA A 135 4.05 -3.48 -8.86
N LEU A 136 5.06 -3.53 -7.97
CA LEU A 136 5.13 -4.53 -6.91
C LEU A 136 4.02 -4.35 -5.87
N ASN A 137 3.71 -3.11 -5.49
CA ASN A 137 2.60 -2.78 -4.61
C ASN A 137 1.24 -3.05 -5.26
N VAL A 138 1.08 -2.74 -6.56
CA VAL A 138 -0.12 -3.07 -7.33
C VAL A 138 -0.30 -4.59 -7.45
N ALA A 139 0.77 -5.36 -7.62
CA ALA A 139 0.71 -6.83 -7.66
C ALA A 139 0.10 -7.42 -6.38
N LEU A 140 0.48 -6.87 -5.22
CA LEU A 140 -0.12 -7.26 -3.93
C LEU A 140 -1.61 -6.89 -3.86
N ALA A 141 -1.98 -5.70 -4.34
CA ALA A 141 -3.39 -5.29 -4.41
C ALA A 141 -4.21 -6.19 -5.34
N MET A 142 -3.67 -6.58 -6.49
CA MET A 142 -4.31 -7.53 -7.42
C MET A 142 -4.52 -8.91 -6.79
N LYS A 143 -3.53 -9.40 -6.01
CA LYS A 143 -3.67 -10.63 -5.21
C LYS A 143 -4.78 -10.50 -4.18
N CYS A 144 -4.83 -9.39 -3.46
CA CYS A 144 -5.89 -9.12 -2.48
C CYS A 144 -7.28 -9.14 -3.11
N LEU A 145 -7.43 -8.57 -4.30
CA LEU A 145 -8.67 -8.56 -5.08
C LEU A 145 -9.02 -9.93 -5.70
N GLY A 146 -8.12 -10.91 -5.66
CA GLY A 146 -8.32 -12.22 -6.25
C GLY A 146 -8.23 -12.24 -7.79
N ILE A 147 -7.56 -11.24 -8.40
CA ILE A 147 -7.33 -11.19 -9.86
C ILE A 147 -6.42 -12.34 -10.29
N SER A 148 -5.32 -12.57 -9.58
CA SER A 148 -4.49 -13.77 -9.65
C SER A 148 -3.78 -13.97 -8.32
N GLU A 149 -3.63 -15.23 -7.88
CA GLU A 149 -2.82 -15.58 -6.71
C GLU A 149 -1.31 -15.53 -7.02
N ASN A 150 -0.93 -15.54 -8.29
CA ASN A 150 0.46 -15.47 -8.74
C ASN A 150 0.96 -14.03 -8.75
N LEU A 151 1.81 -13.69 -7.78
CA LEU A 151 2.38 -12.34 -7.64
C LEU A 151 3.27 -11.95 -8.83
N LYS A 152 4.00 -12.89 -9.45
CA LYS A 152 4.83 -12.57 -10.62
C LYS A 152 3.98 -12.17 -11.82
N GLU A 153 2.92 -12.92 -12.08
CA GLU A 153 1.97 -12.58 -13.14
C GLU A 153 1.33 -11.21 -12.92
N ASN A 154 0.92 -10.93 -11.68
CA ASN A 154 0.36 -9.63 -11.31
C ASN A 154 1.38 -8.50 -11.49
N PHE A 155 2.63 -8.73 -11.07
CA PHE A 155 3.72 -7.77 -11.23
C PHE A 155 4.00 -7.47 -12.72
N GLU A 156 4.11 -8.49 -13.56
CA GLU A 156 4.36 -8.32 -14.98
C GLU A 156 3.26 -7.48 -15.65
N LYS A 157 1.99 -7.79 -15.37
CA LYS A 157 0.85 -7.01 -15.88
C LYS A 157 0.87 -5.56 -15.42
N ALA A 158 1.12 -5.33 -14.11
CA ALA A 158 1.19 -3.99 -13.55
C ALA A 158 2.38 -3.19 -14.13
N ASN A 159 3.55 -3.82 -14.24
CA ASN A 159 4.75 -3.20 -14.77
C ASN A 159 4.59 -2.84 -16.26
N GLU A 160 4.01 -3.72 -17.07
CA GLU A 160 3.71 -3.44 -18.49
C GLU A 160 2.73 -2.26 -18.61
N PHE A 161 1.64 -2.28 -17.84
CA PHE A 161 0.64 -1.22 -17.90
C PHE A 161 1.22 0.14 -17.47
N LEU A 162 1.97 0.21 -16.38
CA LEU A 162 2.63 1.43 -15.91
C LEU A 162 3.66 1.94 -16.93
N SER A 163 4.50 1.05 -17.47
CA SER A 163 5.52 1.39 -18.48
C SER A 163 4.93 1.90 -19.79
N SER A 164 3.67 1.57 -20.09
CA SER A 164 2.99 2.02 -21.31
C SER A 164 2.60 3.51 -21.31
N GLY A 165 2.68 4.20 -20.17
CA GLY A 165 2.23 5.59 -20.02
C GLY A 165 0.71 5.78 -20.02
N LYS A 166 -0.09 4.72 -20.12
CA LYS A 166 -1.57 4.79 -20.13
C LYS A 166 -2.14 5.38 -18.83
N VAL A 167 -1.42 5.22 -17.70
CA VAL A 167 -1.83 5.82 -16.43
C VAL A 167 -1.89 7.34 -16.52
N TYR A 168 -0.94 7.96 -17.19
CA TYR A 168 -0.94 9.41 -17.40
C TYR A 168 -2.15 9.89 -18.20
N SER A 169 -2.51 9.18 -19.27
CA SER A 169 -3.70 9.50 -20.06
C SER A 169 -4.97 9.40 -19.22
N PHE A 170 -5.10 8.34 -18.42
CA PHE A 170 -6.24 8.14 -17.53
C PHE A 170 -6.37 9.24 -16.45
N ILE A 171 -5.26 9.65 -15.84
CA ILE A 171 -5.24 10.75 -14.86
C ILE A 171 -5.72 12.05 -15.51
N LYS A 172 -5.28 12.34 -16.75
CA LYS A 172 -5.75 13.51 -17.49
C LYS A 172 -7.26 13.49 -17.78
N GLU A 173 -7.81 12.34 -18.13
CA GLU A 173 -9.26 12.17 -18.35
C GLU A 173 -10.04 12.48 -17.07
N ILE A 174 -9.61 11.96 -15.91
CA ILE A 174 -10.24 12.25 -14.61
C ILE A 174 -10.17 13.74 -14.29
N ALA A 175 -8.99 14.36 -14.42
CA ALA A 175 -8.79 15.78 -14.11
C ALA A 175 -9.64 16.69 -15.00
N ASN A 176 -9.90 16.29 -16.25
CA ASN A 176 -10.75 17.05 -17.16
C ASN A 176 -12.25 16.85 -16.86
N ALA A 177 -12.65 15.68 -16.36
CA ALA A 177 -14.04 15.40 -15.99
C ALA A 177 -14.52 16.23 -14.77
N ASP A 178 -13.62 16.56 -13.84
CA ASP A 178 -13.94 17.42 -12.68
C ASP A 178 -14.11 18.91 -13.06
N ASN A 179 -13.70 19.32 -14.26
CA ASN A 179 -13.80 20.70 -14.76
C ASN A 179 -15.00 20.91 -15.70
N SER A 180 -15.83 19.91 -15.91
CA SER A 180 -17.05 19.94 -16.73
C SER A 180 -18.32 19.86 -15.88
#